data_13560314daedc5648bad0885225adecf
#
_entry.id   13560314daedc5648bad0885225adecf
#
_cell.length_a   1.000
_cell.length_b   1.000
_cell.length_c   1.000
_cell.angle_alpha   90.00
_cell.angle_beta   90.00
_cell.angle_gamma   90.00
#
_symmetry.space_group_name_H-M   'P 1'
#
loop_
_entity.id
_entity.type
_entity.pdbx_description
1 polymer ?
#
loop_
_entity_poly.entity_id
_entity_poly.type
_entity_poly.pdbx_seq_one_letter_code
_entity_poly.pdbx_strand_id
1 'polypeptide(L)'
;MPLKSFERRTFLKLMSAGLGAGILSFPRFSQAFTPPPNDLRHLDFLLGKPEWILHEDGTFDIFAGTIRLSNCRPSINGQSIFVRNTFMGDSPKGKRIIYEVEGGFVMLDLRTHSNTISIGAEISGMKNAPTWFNPLGEGYVTGANHFFKQGFGTGGQSGIFDFRKSTNRKSLNYPNEEAWSYDSFMMTGLIAPNGDTLSIGAYEQTDFIQRSSIYNRPRRKGLNDSRFGKEEIFFEAGFATENIPLKDEFIKLPDLFVYYGNQPFGAMQNLAWSISEQNQARRDTRTNYFWSSFQDFRTSFSYKYLLEQLQILDEINPPIPLSTVHVGSGYCIPGDWLNNGEGWPKSMDSVARAIFSRRYRAGIYVAPFVAHEKSRIFRNHPRWILKDNEDNPIVMDQDAEGKLYALDGNLEDVRDYIAKVFKSLHTMGFTYYELDLLDWGLQDSSELLKSKKGKSSVQVLRSVLDIIRKAVGAGSFITANRTPYSPLIGYVDAVRIDKDQGWKWEKQTTGHIIEESYNTQYFNNVFWQNDPDVVFLRDYKCDFTLDEQKSLALWVAFMGGSIGISDNFKLMESEKLQLWRFLEPSTRPQS
;
A
#
# COMPACT_ATOMS: atom_id res chain seq x y z
N MET A 1 4.21 13.36 -22.73
CA MET A 1 2.93 14.04 -23.01
C MET A 1 2.12 13.95 -21.73
N PRO A 2 1.63 15.05 -21.15
CA PRO A 2 0.71 14.92 -20.04
C PRO A 2 -0.53 14.22 -20.59
N LEU A 3 -0.93 13.11 -19.98
CA LEU A 3 -2.23 12.52 -20.21
C LEU A 3 -3.26 13.59 -19.82
N LYS A 4 -3.76 14.30 -20.83
CA LYS A 4 -5.01 15.05 -20.69
C LYS A 4 -5.99 14.06 -20.08
N SER A 5 -6.76 14.49 -19.09
CA SER A 5 -7.82 13.71 -18.46
C SER A 5 -8.45 12.82 -19.53
N PHE A 6 -8.31 11.50 -19.37
CA PHE A 6 -8.88 10.55 -20.30
C PHE A 6 -10.39 10.74 -20.18
N GLU A 7 -10.98 11.45 -21.13
CA GLU A 7 -12.42 11.67 -21.12
C GLU A 7 -13.11 10.33 -21.26
N ARG A 8 -14.13 10.07 -20.44
CA ARG A 8 -15.00 8.90 -20.46
C ARG A 8 -15.34 8.44 -21.88
N ARG A 9 -15.67 9.39 -22.78
CA ARG A 9 -16.00 9.11 -24.20
C ARG A 9 -14.82 8.51 -24.98
N THR A 10 -13.61 8.94 -24.70
CA THR A 10 -12.40 8.43 -25.37
C THR A 10 -12.06 7.02 -24.88
N PHE A 11 -12.21 6.76 -23.57
CA PHE A 11 -12.05 5.42 -22.99
C PHE A 11 -13.09 4.45 -23.57
N LEU A 12 -14.37 4.82 -23.54
CA LEU A 12 -15.45 3.99 -24.07
C LEU A 12 -15.32 3.73 -25.59
N LYS A 13 -14.84 4.71 -26.38
CA LYS A 13 -14.57 4.52 -27.80
C LYS A 13 -13.43 3.56 -28.06
N LEU A 14 -12.37 3.60 -27.27
CA LEU A 14 -11.26 2.65 -27.39
C LEU A 14 -11.70 1.23 -27.03
N MET A 15 -12.51 1.09 -25.98
CA MET A 15 -13.05 -0.20 -25.56
C MET A 15 -14.13 -0.72 -26.51
N SER A 16 -15.01 0.13 -27.05
CA SER A 16 -16.04 -0.28 -28.02
C SER A 16 -15.46 -0.62 -29.39
N ALA A 17 -14.38 0.02 -29.82
CA ALA A 17 -13.68 -0.35 -31.05
C ALA A 17 -13.03 -1.74 -30.96
N GLY A 18 -12.64 -2.18 -29.75
CA GLY A 18 -12.16 -3.56 -29.50
C GLY A 18 -13.28 -4.61 -29.49
N LEU A 19 -14.51 -4.22 -29.15
CA LEU A 19 -15.66 -5.13 -29.05
C LEU A 19 -16.46 -5.27 -30.38
N GLY A 20 -16.31 -4.32 -31.29
CA GLY A 20 -17.02 -4.31 -32.58
C GLY A 20 -16.34 -5.13 -33.70
N ALA A 21 -15.10 -5.53 -33.53
CA ALA A 21 -14.43 -6.44 -34.44
C ALA A 21 -14.62 -7.87 -33.93
N GLY A 22 -15.57 -8.60 -34.53
CA GLY A 22 -15.92 -9.97 -34.14
C GLY A 22 -14.72 -10.85 -33.92
N ILE A 23 -14.83 -11.70 -32.89
CA ILE A 23 -14.00 -12.89 -32.60
C ILE A 23 -12.65 -12.90 -33.37
N LEU A 24 -11.84 -11.91 -33.14
CA LEU A 24 -10.43 -11.99 -33.46
C LEU A 24 -9.77 -12.56 -32.22
N SER A 25 -9.36 -13.82 -32.33
CA SER A 25 -8.33 -14.40 -31.48
C SER A 25 -7.27 -13.34 -31.24
N PHE A 26 -7.21 -12.80 -30.02
CA PHE A 26 -6.11 -11.95 -29.58
C PHE A 26 -4.88 -12.84 -29.35
N PRO A 27 -4.02 -13.04 -30.36
CA PRO A 27 -2.79 -13.73 -30.13
C PRO A 27 -1.82 -12.69 -29.56
N ARG A 28 -1.33 -12.90 -28.36
CA ARG A 28 -0.10 -12.29 -27.83
C ARG A 28 -0.19 -11.06 -26.90
N PHE A 29 -1.33 -10.48 -26.60
CA PHE A 29 -1.37 -9.43 -25.56
C PHE A 29 -1.33 -10.00 -24.14
N SER A 30 -1.74 -11.24 -23.92
CA SER A 30 -1.60 -11.93 -22.61
C SER A 30 -0.16 -12.27 -22.23
N GLN A 31 0.78 -12.25 -23.19
CA GLN A 31 2.21 -12.47 -22.89
C GLN A 31 2.92 -11.22 -22.35
N ALA A 32 2.34 -10.02 -22.52
CA ALA A 32 2.94 -8.79 -21.99
C ALA A 32 2.68 -8.56 -20.50
N PHE A 33 1.70 -9.24 -19.93
CA PHE A 33 1.29 -9.10 -18.51
C PHE A 33 1.30 -10.38 -17.70
N THR A 34 1.76 -11.50 -18.26
CA THR A 34 2.21 -12.58 -17.40
C THR A 34 3.42 -12.06 -16.64
N PRO A 35 3.50 -12.24 -15.31
CA PRO A 35 4.77 -12.02 -14.64
C PRO A 35 5.81 -12.80 -15.43
N PRO A 36 6.92 -12.16 -15.78
CA PRO A 36 7.94 -12.84 -16.53
C PRO A 36 8.30 -14.12 -15.78
N PRO A 37 8.64 -15.20 -16.48
CA PRO A 37 9.14 -16.40 -15.84
C PRO A 37 10.27 -16.00 -14.89
N ASN A 38 10.51 -16.76 -13.83
CA ASN A 38 11.49 -16.53 -12.77
C ASN A 38 12.93 -16.18 -13.23
N ASP A 39 13.15 -15.99 -14.51
CA ASP A 39 14.42 -15.75 -15.19
C ASP A 39 14.61 -14.29 -15.65
N LEU A 40 13.99 -13.33 -14.95
CA LEU A 40 14.22 -11.89 -15.18
C LEU A 40 15.62 -11.39 -14.77
N ARG A 41 16.51 -12.29 -14.34
CA ARG A 41 17.94 -11.95 -14.20
C ARG A 41 18.59 -11.47 -15.52
N HIS A 42 17.89 -11.60 -16.64
CA HIS A 42 18.34 -11.11 -17.95
C HIS A 42 17.95 -9.67 -18.27
N LEU A 43 17.17 -8.97 -17.43
CA LEU A 43 16.98 -7.52 -17.56
C LEU A 43 18.18 -6.69 -17.06
N ASP A 44 19.19 -7.32 -16.47
CA ASP A 44 20.46 -6.69 -16.08
C ASP A 44 21.17 -5.96 -17.24
N PHE A 45 20.85 -6.26 -18.48
CA PHE A 45 21.45 -5.63 -19.67
C PHE A 45 20.95 -4.20 -19.97
N LEU A 46 19.85 -3.77 -19.35
CA LEU A 46 19.27 -2.44 -19.58
C LEU A 46 19.50 -1.46 -18.42
N LEU A 47 20.07 -1.93 -17.31
CA LEU A 47 20.34 -1.11 -16.14
C LEU A 47 21.78 -0.61 -16.21
N GLY A 48 21.92 0.70 -16.29
CA GLY A 48 23.19 1.36 -15.99
C GLY A 48 23.49 1.26 -14.49
N LYS A 49 24.64 1.75 -14.09
CA LYS A 49 25.05 1.78 -12.69
C LYS A 49 24.93 3.23 -12.17
N PRO A 50 24.25 3.46 -11.04
CA PRO A 50 24.36 4.75 -10.35
C PRO A 50 25.73 4.87 -9.71
N GLU A 51 26.24 6.09 -9.61
CA GLU A 51 27.52 6.43 -9.01
C GLU A 51 27.35 7.49 -7.93
N TRP A 52 28.32 7.58 -7.04
CA TRP A 52 28.39 8.64 -6.03
C TRP A 52 29.81 9.24 -5.94
N ILE A 53 29.87 10.51 -5.54
CA ILE A 53 31.10 11.25 -5.26
C ILE A 53 30.99 11.81 -3.85
N LEU A 54 32.02 11.59 -3.01
CA LEU A 54 32.12 12.16 -1.67
C LEU A 54 33.03 13.39 -1.71
N HIS A 55 32.55 14.50 -1.14
CA HIS A 55 33.28 15.74 -1.02
C HIS A 55 33.99 15.88 0.32
N GLU A 56 34.99 16.76 0.40
CA GLU A 56 35.81 16.97 1.61
C GLU A 56 35.02 17.50 2.81
N ASP A 57 33.90 18.17 2.58
CA ASP A 57 33.00 18.68 3.63
C ASP A 57 32.00 17.61 4.14
N GLY A 58 32.07 16.38 3.61
CA GLY A 58 31.18 15.29 3.95
C GLY A 58 29.86 15.29 3.19
N THR A 59 29.61 16.23 2.30
CA THR A 59 28.49 16.12 1.36
C THR A 59 28.80 15.12 0.26
N PHE A 60 27.77 14.60 -0.40
CA PHE A 60 27.97 13.66 -1.50
C PHE A 60 26.97 13.91 -2.65
N ASP A 61 27.38 13.54 -3.84
CA ASP A 61 26.53 13.55 -5.02
C ASP A 61 26.15 12.11 -5.40
N ILE A 62 24.94 11.94 -5.94
CA ILE A 62 24.49 10.71 -6.60
C ILE A 62 24.11 11.05 -8.02
N PHE A 63 24.54 10.25 -8.99
CA PHE A 63 24.21 10.50 -10.37
C PHE A 63 24.14 9.22 -11.20
N ALA A 64 23.29 9.23 -12.20
CA ALA A 64 23.25 8.22 -13.26
C ALA A 64 22.51 8.78 -14.47
N GLY A 65 23.02 8.49 -15.66
CA GLY A 65 22.50 9.08 -16.89
C GLY A 65 22.52 10.60 -16.81
N THR A 66 21.37 11.22 -17.06
CA THR A 66 21.21 12.67 -17.02
C THR A 66 20.79 13.21 -15.65
N ILE A 67 20.48 12.35 -14.68
CA ILE A 67 19.96 12.75 -13.37
C ILE A 67 21.11 12.89 -12.37
N ARG A 68 21.06 13.97 -11.60
CA ARG A 68 22.00 14.21 -10.50
C ARG A 68 21.28 14.75 -9.27
N LEU A 69 21.66 14.22 -8.10
CA LEU A 69 21.37 14.73 -6.76
C LEU A 69 22.70 15.28 -6.21
N SER A 70 22.82 16.58 -6.05
CA SER A 70 24.07 17.21 -5.63
C SER A 70 24.02 17.71 -4.21
N ASN A 71 25.18 17.70 -3.53
CA ASN A 71 25.36 18.19 -2.18
C ASN A 71 24.43 17.54 -1.16
N CYS A 72 24.19 16.25 -1.31
CA CYS A 72 23.37 15.46 -0.38
C CYS A 72 24.07 15.38 0.99
N ARG A 73 23.30 15.45 2.05
CA ARG A 73 23.71 15.20 3.43
C ARG A 73 22.49 14.83 4.27
N PRO A 74 22.65 14.20 5.45
CA PRO A 74 21.50 13.88 6.29
C PRO A 74 20.69 15.10 6.68
N SER A 75 19.37 14.90 6.83
CA SER A 75 18.47 15.89 7.42
C SER A 75 17.65 15.29 8.56
N ILE A 76 17.27 16.13 9.53
CA ILE A 76 16.46 15.74 10.69
C ILE A 76 15.22 16.61 10.71
N ASN A 77 14.03 15.98 10.77
CA ASN A 77 12.74 16.68 10.81
C ASN A 77 12.58 17.72 9.68
N GLY A 78 13.08 17.39 8.47
CA GLY A 78 13.03 18.28 7.31
C GLY A 78 13.98 19.47 7.37
N GLN A 79 14.94 19.48 8.30
CA GLN A 79 15.92 20.54 8.47
C GLN A 79 17.34 20.00 8.29
N SER A 80 18.23 20.87 7.76
CA SER A 80 19.66 20.59 7.71
C SER A 80 20.20 20.31 9.09
N ILE A 81 21.02 19.26 9.22
CA ILE A 81 21.75 19.01 10.48
C ILE A 81 22.84 20.08 10.67
N PHE A 82 22.96 20.57 11.89
CA PHE A 82 24.11 21.38 12.26
C PHE A 82 25.28 20.46 12.62
N VAL A 83 26.30 20.44 11.76
CA VAL A 83 27.50 19.58 11.91
C VAL A 83 28.60 20.36 12.61
N ARG A 84 29.13 19.83 13.72
CA ARG A 84 30.28 20.37 14.44
C ARG A 84 31.60 19.91 13.81
N ASN A 85 31.69 18.60 13.57
CA ASN A 85 32.83 17.97 12.93
C ASN A 85 32.36 16.87 11.97
N THR A 86 33.16 16.62 10.93
CA THR A 86 32.96 15.52 9.98
C THR A 86 34.18 14.64 9.95
N PHE A 87 33.99 13.31 10.11
CA PHE A 87 35.04 12.32 9.99
C PHE A 87 34.71 11.40 8.83
N MET A 88 35.69 11.09 8.01
CA MET A 88 35.54 10.22 6.85
C MET A 88 36.58 9.11 6.88
N GLY A 89 36.16 7.91 6.47
CA GLY A 89 37.01 6.72 6.41
C GLY A 89 36.52 5.70 5.42
N ASP A 90 37.32 4.65 5.24
CA ASP A 90 36.92 3.51 4.40
C ASP A 90 35.94 2.60 5.14
N SER A 91 35.01 2.03 4.38
CA SER A 91 34.10 0.97 4.84
C SER A 91 34.07 -0.16 3.81
N PRO A 92 33.60 -1.37 4.17
CA PRO A 92 33.47 -2.44 3.19
C PRO A 92 32.61 -2.02 1.98
N LYS A 93 33.20 -2.04 0.79
CA LYS A 93 32.59 -1.65 -0.49
C LYS A 93 32.26 -0.15 -0.64
N GLY A 94 32.87 0.73 0.16
CA GLY A 94 32.55 2.16 0.06
C GLY A 94 33.25 3.06 1.07
N LYS A 95 32.55 4.08 1.51
CA LYS A 95 33.03 5.08 2.45
C LYS A 95 32.07 5.24 3.62
N ARG A 96 32.62 5.55 4.80
CA ARG A 96 31.88 5.91 6.01
C ARG A 96 32.07 7.38 6.31
N ILE A 97 30.99 8.05 6.66
CA ILE A 97 30.97 9.45 7.07
C ILE A 97 30.34 9.50 8.46
N ILE A 98 30.99 10.18 9.39
CA ILE A 98 30.47 10.39 10.75
C ILE A 98 30.33 11.89 10.93
N TYR A 99 29.12 12.35 11.17
CA TYR A 99 28.79 13.73 11.50
C TYR A 99 28.61 13.85 13.01
N GLU A 100 29.42 14.66 13.67
CA GLU A 100 29.17 15.08 15.03
C GLU A 100 28.12 16.19 15.03
N VAL A 101 26.99 15.91 15.66
CA VAL A 101 25.85 16.84 15.74
C VAL A 101 25.57 17.21 17.19
N GLU A 102 24.62 18.10 17.41
CA GLU A 102 24.24 18.43 18.78
C GLU A 102 23.61 17.21 19.47
N GLY A 103 24.25 16.78 20.56
CA GLY A 103 23.79 15.67 21.41
C GLY A 103 24.09 14.27 20.88
N GLY A 104 24.90 14.10 19.80
CA GLY A 104 25.22 12.75 19.33
C GLY A 104 25.95 12.71 17.99
N PHE A 105 25.80 11.57 17.33
CA PHE A 105 26.45 11.28 16.05
C PHE A 105 25.44 10.72 15.05
N VAL A 106 25.63 11.10 13.79
CA VAL A 106 24.98 10.50 12.63
C VAL A 106 26.07 9.84 11.79
N MET A 107 25.94 8.56 11.52
CA MET A 107 26.87 7.83 10.67
C MET A 107 26.17 7.39 9.39
N LEU A 108 26.82 7.63 8.25
CA LEU A 108 26.40 7.11 6.95
C LEU A 108 27.45 6.14 6.39
N ASP A 109 26.99 5.07 5.75
CA ASP A 109 27.78 4.19 4.92
C ASP A 109 27.31 4.27 3.47
N LEU A 110 28.11 4.89 2.60
CA LEU A 110 27.91 4.90 1.15
C LEU A 110 28.57 3.66 0.56
N ARG A 111 27.81 2.75 -0.03
CA ARG A 111 28.32 1.49 -0.58
C ARG A 111 27.95 1.35 -2.05
N THR A 112 28.86 0.73 -2.79
CA THR A 112 28.68 0.37 -4.20
C THR A 112 28.45 -1.13 -4.33
N HIS A 113 27.42 -1.51 -5.06
CA HIS A 113 27.11 -2.90 -5.45
C HIS A 113 27.29 -3.07 -6.96
N SER A 114 26.97 -4.24 -7.50
CA SER A 114 27.14 -4.51 -8.95
C SER A 114 26.36 -3.53 -9.84
N ASN A 115 25.09 -3.30 -9.53
CA ASN A 115 24.16 -2.46 -10.32
C ASN A 115 23.42 -1.40 -9.48
N THR A 116 23.73 -1.27 -8.19
CA THR A 116 23.09 -0.32 -7.27
C THR A 116 24.12 0.34 -6.37
N ILE A 117 23.70 1.38 -5.70
CA ILE A 117 24.36 1.91 -4.51
C ILE A 117 23.42 1.81 -3.31
N SER A 118 23.97 1.74 -2.11
CA SER A 118 23.18 1.83 -0.87
C SER A 118 23.73 2.87 0.09
N ILE A 119 22.83 3.44 0.88
CA ILE A 119 23.10 4.41 1.93
C ILE A 119 22.59 3.79 3.23
N GLY A 120 23.51 3.26 4.04
CA GLY A 120 23.20 2.80 5.40
C GLY A 120 23.30 3.97 6.37
N ALA A 121 22.52 3.96 7.43
CA ALA A 121 22.55 5.01 8.43
C ALA A 121 22.43 4.46 9.86
N GLU A 122 23.11 5.15 10.78
CA GLU A 122 23.04 4.90 12.22
C GLU A 122 23.01 6.23 12.96
N ILE A 123 22.21 6.32 14.02
CA ILE A 123 22.13 7.47 14.92
C ILE A 123 22.53 6.98 16.30
N SER A 124 23.45 7.68 16.97
CA SER A 124 23.95 7.33 18.31
C SER A 124 24.15 8.53 19.21
N GLY A 125 24.27 8.26 20.53
CA GLY A 125 24.54 9.28 21.55
C GLY A 125 23.37 10.18 21.91
N MET A 126 22.26 10.14 21.18
CA MET A 126 21.04 10.89 21.49
C MET A 126 20.15 10.11 22.46
N LYS A 127 19.38 10.80 23.29
CA LYS A 127 18.40 10.16 24.18
C LYS A 127 17.27 9.49 23.40
N ASN A 128 16.77 10.15 22.38
CA ASN A 128 15.71 9.67 21.49
C ASN A 128 16.13 9.87 20.04
N ALA A 129 15.64 9.00 19.15
CA ALA A 129 15.69 9.24 17.71
C ALA A 129 14.90 10.52 17.35
N PRO A 130 15.21 11.21 16.26
CA PRO A 130 14.36 12.28 15.75
C PRO A 130 12.97 11.73 15.33
N THR A 131 11.98 12.58 15.12
CA THR A 131 10.67 12.14 14.57
C THR A 131 10.85 11.61 13.14
N TRP A 132 11.61 12.34 12.30
CA TRP A 132 12.00 11.94 10.96
C TRP A 132 13.51 12.06 10.80
N PHE A 133 14.10 11.06 10.18
CA PHE A 133 15.50 11.07 9.81
C PHE A 133 15.67 10.68 8.33
N ASN A 134 16.33 11.52 7.55
CA ASN A 134 16.62 11.28 6.15
C ASN A 134 18.13 11.09 5.96
N PRO A 135 18.61 9.87 5.74
CA PRO A 135 20.01 9.61 5.36
C PRO A 135 20.39 10.31 4.06
N LEU A 136 19.48 10.35 3.11
CA LEU A 136 19.60 11.11 1.87
C LEU A 136 18.72 12.36 2.00
N GLY A 137 19.30 13.45 2.44
CA GLY A 137 18.65 14.73 2.59
C GLY A 137 19.28 15.81 1.71
N GLU A 138 18.54 16.88 1.48
CA GLU A 138 19.00 18.11 0.82
C GLU A 138 19.58 17.95 -0.59
N GLY A 139 19.37 16.82 -1.27
CA GLY A 139 19.90 16.58 -2.61
C GLY A 139 19.31 17.57 -3.62
N TYR A 140 20.13 18.47 -4.16
CA TYR A 140 19.72 19.38 -5.23
C TYR A 140 19.52 18.60 -6.54
N VAL A 141 18.29 18.66 -7.09
CA VAL A 141 17.87 17.84 -8.23
C VAL A 141 18.15 18.55 -9.55
N THR A 142 18.91 17.91 -10.44
CA THR A 142 19.06 18.31 -11.83
C THR A 142 18.81 17.13 -12.78
N GLY A 143 18.44 17.42 -14.04
CA GLY A 143 18.20 16.42 -15.07
C GLY A 143 16.82 15.77 -15.03
N ALA A 144 16.16 15.66 -13.89
CA ALA A 144 14.80 15.14 -13.76
C ALA A 144 13.75 16.27 -13.89
N ASN A 145 12.55 15.90 -14.35
CA ASN A 145 11.39 16.78 -14.40
C ASN A 145 10.10 16.11 -13.95
N HIS A 146 10.11 14.78 -13.73
CA HIS A 146 8.98 14.03 -13.19
C HIS A 146 9.40 13.27 -11.94
N PHE A 147 8.41 13.09 -11.08
CA PHE A 147 8.51 12.34 -9.84
C PHE A 147 7.44 11.26 -9.81
N PHE A 148 7.85 10.01 -9.66
CA PHE A 148 6.91 8.95 -9.36
C PHE A 148 6.62 8.97 -7.86
N LYS A 149 5.35 9.19 -7.54
CA LYS A 149 4.81 9.15 -6.19
C LYS A 149 4.09 7.82 -5.98
N GLN A 150 4.45 7.10 -4.95
CA GLN A 150 3.67 6.01 -4.41
C GLN A 150 2.82 6.52 -3.24
N GLY A 151 1.51 6.30 -3.29
CA GLY A 151 0.60 6.60 -2.19
C GLY A 151 0.93 5.81 -0.92
N PHE A 152 0.51 6.31 0.23
CA PHE A 152 0.79 5.69 1.53
C PHE A 152 0.12 4.33 1.70
N GLY A 153 -1.09 4.20 1.20
CA GLY A 153 -1.92 3.01 1.36
C GLY A 153 -3.22 3.12 0.58
N THR A 154 -4.23 2.38 0.96
CA THR A 154 -5.57 2.36 0.34
C THR A 154 -6.12 3.79 0.14
N GLY A 155 -6.44 4.15 -1.09
CA GLY A 155 -6.92 5.48 -1.47
C GLY A 155 -5.85 6.56 -1.52
N GLY A 156 -4.58 6.19 -1.36
CA GLY A 156 -3.45 7.08 -1.60
C GLY A 156 -3.31 7.39 -3.09
N GLN A 157 -2.90 8.61 -3.43
CA GLN A 157 -2.66 8.98 -4.81
C GLN A 157 -1.28 8.51 -5.26
N SER A 158 -1.23 7.56 -6.20
CA SER A 158 -0.01 7.13 -6.87
C SER A 158 0.05 7.71 -8.30
N GLY A 159 1.26 7.85 -8.85
CA GLY A 159 1.42 8.30 -10.23
C GLY A 159 2.67 9.10 -10.52
N ILE A 160 2.83 9.49 -11.78
CA ILE A 160 3.95 10.30 -12.25
C ILE A 160 3.51 11.77 -12.34
N PHE A 161 4.19 12.64 -11.61
CA PHE A 161 3.91 14.06 -11.54
C PHE A 161 5.04 14.87 -12.20
N ASP A 162 4.67 15.75 -13.15
CA ASP A 162 5.59 16.77 -13.68
C ASP A 162 5.72 17.93 -12.65
N PHE A 163 6.75 17.90 -11.84
CA PHE A 163 6.94 18.87 -10.77
C PHE A 163 7.40 20.26 -11.26
N ARG A 164 7.72 20.41 -12.54
CA ARG A 164 8.08 21.71 -13.14
C ARG A 164 6.86 22.47 -13.69
N LYS A 165 5.79 21.76 -14.03
CA LYS A 165 4.59 22.33 -14.69
C LYS A 165 3.39 22.51 -13.79
N SER A 166 3.40 21.99 -12.57
CA SER A 166 2.23 22.03 -11.70
C SER A 166 1.86 23.45 -11.27
N THR A 167 0.66 23.89 -11.63
CA THR A 167 0.07 25.17 -11.23
C THR A 167 -0.72 25.09 -9.91
N ASN A 168 -1.05 23.87 -9.43
CA ASN A 168 -1.84 23.64 -8.21
C ASN A 168 -0.98 22.94 -7.14
N ARG A 169 0.10 23.60 -6.72
CA ARG A 169 1.03 23.08 -5.73
C ARG A 169 0.58 23.53 -4.36
N LYS A 170 0.03 22.65 -3.55
CA LYS A 170 -0.23 22.91 -2.12
C LYS A 170 0.74 22.08 -1.30
N SER A 171 1.56 22.74 -0.51
CA SER A 171 2.34 22.10 0.53
C SER A 171 1.45 21.86 1.75
N LEU A 172 1.46 20.64 2.30
CA LEU A 172 0.80 20.32 3.56
C LEU A 172 1.59 20.84 4.78
N ASN A 173 2.89 21.09 4.63
CA ASN A 173 3.80 21.36 5.76
C ASN A 173 4.41 22.77 5.78
N TYR A 174 4.14 23.63 4.79
CA TYR A 174 4.72 24.97 4.74
C TYR A 174 3.62 26.03 4.55
N PRO A 175 3.54 27.03 5.43
CA PRO A 175 2.51 28.08 5.38
C PRO A 175 2.70 29.10 4.24
N ASN A 176 3.71 28.94 3.38
CA ASN A 176 4.02 29.88 2.32
C ASN A 176 3.44 29.39 0.98
N GLU A 177 2.67 30.23 0.30
CA GLU A 177 1.99 29.90 -0.97
C GLU A 177 2.95 29.49 -2.11
N GLU A 178 4.25 29.82 -2.00
CA GLU A 178 5.28 29.47 -2.98
C GLU A 178 5.96 28.12 -2.73
N ALA A 179 5.74 27.50 -1.56
CA ALA A 179 6.34 26.20 -1.21
C ALA A 179 5.42 25.03 -1.57
N TRP A 180 6.00 23.97 -2.12
CA TRP A 180 5.28 22.72 -2.43
C TRP A 180 6.15 21.51 -2.16
N SER A 181 5.50 20.36 -1.88
CA SER A 181 6.14 19.06 -1.78
C SER A 181 5.26 17.95 -2.33
N TYR A 182 5.90 16.87 -2.82
CA TYR A 182 5.26 15.61 -3.11
C TYR A 182 5.95 14.51 -2.31
N ASP A 183 5.17 13.75 -1.55
CA ASP A 183 5.66 12.64 -0.75
C ASP A 183 5.33 11.31 -1.41
N SER A 184 6.29 10.41 -1.43
CA SER A 184 6.19 9.03 -1.90
C SER A 184 6.58 8.09 -0.79
N PHE A 185 5.85 7.00 -0.62
CA PHE A 185 6.09 6.03 0.43
C PHE A 185 6.60 4.72 -0.13
N MET A 186 7.46 4.02 0.61
CA MET A 186 8.05 2.74 0.28
C MET A 186 9.05 2.80 -0.90
N MET A 187 8.70 3.45 -1.99
CA MET A 187 9.53 3.57 -3.18
C MET A 187 9.17 4.81 -3.99
N THR A 188 10.12 5.31 -4.78
CA THR A 188 9.94 6.46 -5.65
C THR A 188 10.82 6.39 -6.89
N GLY A 189 10.58 7.29 -7.86
CA GLY A 189 11.42 7.48 -9.04
C GLY A 189 11.58 8.95 -9.39
N LEU A 190 12.82 9.38 -9.62
CA LEU A 190 13.13 10.63 -10.30
C LEU A 190 13.34 10.32 -11.79
N ILE A 191 12.57 10.98 -12.66
CA ILE A 191 12.49 10.64 -14.08
C ILE A 191 12.88 11.84 -14.93
N ALA A 192 13.83 11.61 -15.83
CA ALA A 192 14.27 12.59 -16.81
C ALA A 192 13.41 12.58 -18.08
N PRO A 193 13.45 13.64 -18.91
CA PRO A 193 12.72 13.71 -20.19
C PRO A 193 13.06 12.60 -21.18
N ASN A 194 14.30 12.08 -21.14
CA ASN A 194 14.77 11.00 -22.00
C ASN A 194 14.43 9.59 -21.49
N GLY A 195 13.75 9.48 -20.34
CA GLY A 195 13.38 8.20 -19.70
C GLY A 195 14.37 7.70 -18.65
N ASP A 196 15.55 8.32 -18.51
CA ASP A 196 16.44 7.99 -17.39
C ASP A 196 15.69 8.09 -16.07
N THR A 197 15.90 7.10 -15.20
CA THR A 197 15.17 7.01 -13.93
C THR A 197 16.10 6.57 -12.81
N LEU A 198 16.12 7.35 -11.73
CA LEU A 198 16.64 6.90 -10.43
C LEU A 198 15.47 6.44 -9.58
N SER A 199 15.38 5.13 -9.30
CA SER A 199 14.41 4.61 -8.33
C SER A 199 15.08 4.42 -6.98
N ILE A 200 14.40 4.87 -5.92
CA ILE A 200 14.94 4.94 -4.56
C ILE A 200 13.94 4.35 -3.57
N GLY A 201 14.42 3.50 -2.66
CA GLY A 201 13.62 2.90 -1.60
C GLY A 201 14.45 1.98 -0.71
N ALA A 202 13.91 1.63 0.45
CA ALA A 202 14.49 0.65 1.34
C ALA A 202 14.00 -0.75 1.00
N TYR A 203 14.89 -1.76 1.06
CA TYR A 203 14.44 -3.14 0.89
C TYR A 203 13.66 -3.63 2.10
N GLU A 204 14.13 -3.30 3.30
CA GLU A 204 13.46 -3.66 4.55
C GLU A 204 12.33 -2.67 4.84
N GLN A 205 11.13 -3.21 5.04
CA GLN A 205 9.91 -2.45 5.37
C GLN A 205 9.35 -2.87 6.75
N THR A 206 10.26 -3.28 7.66
CA THR A 206 9.90 -3.97 8.90
C THR A 206 9.77 -3.06 10.11
N ASP A 207 10.52 -1.96 10.13
CA ASP A 207 10.69 -1.17 11.35
C ASP A 207 10.12 0.24 11.28
N PHE A 208 10.20 0.88 10.12
CA PHE A 208 9.83 2.27 9.95
C PHE A 208 9.11 2.52 8.64
N ILE A 209 8.23 3.51 8.61
CA ILE A 209 7.70 4.02 7.35
C ILE A 209 8.83 4.74 6.60
N GLN A 210 9.13 4.27 5.40
CA GLN A 210 10.04 4.95 4.48
C GLN A 210 9.25 5.97 3.67
N ARG A 211 9.78 7.20 3.61
CA ARG A 211 9.26 8.28 2.78
C ARG A 211 10.37 8.91 1.96
N SER A 212 10.05 9.25 0.73
CA SER A 212 10.87 10.13 -0.12
C SER A 212 10.05 11.35 -0.48
N SER A 213 10.67 12.52 -0.50
CA SER A 213 9.99 13.78 -0.81
C SER A 213 10.77 14.56 -1.85
N ILE A 214 10.04 15.14 -2.81
CA ILE A 214 10.58 16.16 -3.69
C ILE A 214 9.89 17.49 -3.36
N TYR A 215 10.66 18.57 -3.20
CA TYR A 215 10.14 19.84 -2.75
C TYR A 215 10.93 21.00 -3.31
N ASN A 216 10.32 22.20 -3.33
CA ASN A 216 11.03 23.42 -3.67
C ASN A 216 11.42 24.21 -2.42
N ARG A 217 12.51 24.96 -2.52
CA ARG A 217 12.84 26.04 -1.59
C ARG A 217 12.65 27.38 -2.30
N PRO A 218 11.78 28.28 -1.78
CA PRO A 218 11.64 29.62 -2.33
C PRO A 218 12.97 30.34 -2.23
N ARG A 219 13.38 30.98 -3.32
CA ARG A 219 14.60 31.78 -3.36
C ARG A 219 14.56 32.88 -2.28
N ARG A 220 15.58 32.98 -1.44
CA ARG A 220 15.71 34.11 -0.51
C ARG A 220 15.79 35.39 -1.33
N LYS A 221 14.86 36.35 -1.10
CA LYS A 221 14.90 37.67 -1.71
C LYS A 221 16.28 38.31 -1.44
N GLY A 222 17.03 38.60 -2.49
CA GLY A 222 18.31 39.33 -2.40
C GLY A 222 19.54 38.62 -2.98
N LEU A 223 19.48 37.37 -3.38
CA LEU A 223 20.59 36.69 -4.08
C LEU A 223 20.30 36.67 -5.59
N ASN A 224 20.85 37.65 -6.32
CA ASN A 224 20.85 37.66 -7.78
C ASN A 224 21.91 36.69 -8.33
N ASP A 225 21.72 35.39 -8.15
CA ASP A 225 22.52 34.38 -8.82
C ASP A 225 21.77 33.87 -10.05
N SER A 226 22.17 34.39 -11.21
CA SER A 226 21.59 34.10 -12.52
C SER A 226 21.85 32.65 -13.00
N ARG A 227 22.66 31.87 -12.27
CA ARG A 227 23.05 30.49 -12.62
C ARG A 227 21.97 29.48 -12.34
N PHE A 228 21.00 29.79 -11.47
CA PHE A 228 19.94 28.89 -11.08
C PHE A 228 18.59 29.41 -11.56
N GLY A 229 17.72 28.48 -12.05
CA GLY A 229 16.35 28.81 -12.45
C GLY A 229 15.54 29.47 -11.33
N LYS A 230 14.31 29.87 -11.61
CA LYS A 230 13.46 30.58 -10.64
C LYS A 230 13.13 29.78 -9.37
N GLU A 231 13.27 28.45 -9.38
CA GLU A 231 13.01 27.55 -8.26
C GLU A 231 14.15 26.55 -8.08
N GLU A 232 14.58 26.35 -6.85
CA GLU A 232 15.51 25.28 -6.49
C GLU A 232 14.71 24.07 -6.04
N ILE A 233 14.99 22.89 -6.61
CA ILE A 233 14.30 21.64 -6.36
C ILE A 233 15.21 20.69 -5.61
N PHE A 234 14.71 20.18 -4.50
CA PHE A 234 15.42 19.29 -3.60
C PHE A 234 14.69 17.94 -3.46
N PHE A 235 15.47 16.94 -3.11
CA PHE A 235 15.01 15.61 -2.83
C PHE A 235 15.54 15.12 -1.49
N GLU A 236 14.70 14.41 -0.76
CA GLU A 236 15.10 13.69 0.45
C GLU A 236 14.45 12.30 0.51
N ALA A 237 15.11 11.36 1.18
CA ALA A 237 14.56 10.03 1.47
C ALA A 237 15.04 9.55 2.85
N GLY A 238 14.11 8.99 3.61
CA GLY A 238 14.39 8.53 4.96
C GLY A 238 13.20 7.87 5.64
N PHE A 239 13.20 7.92 6.97
CA PHE A 239 12.37 7.09 7.82
C PHE A 239 11.67 7.88 8.92
N ALA A 240 10.43 7.49 9.22
CA ALA A 240 9.71 7.93 10.41
C ALA A 240 10.24 7.19 11.63
N THR A 241 11.15 7.79 12.35
CA THR A 241 11.77 7.20 13.56
C THR A 241 10.98 7.52 14.84
N GLU A 242 9.89 8.28 14.74
CA GLU A 242 8.82 8.47 15.73
C GLU A 242 9.30 8.85 17.13
N ASN A 243 10.41 9.57 17.23
CA ASN A 243 10.99 10.01 18.51
C ASN A 243 11.16 8.86 19.54
N ILE A 244 11.39 7.62 19.09
CA ILE A 244 11.53 6.47 19.96
C ILE A 244 12.82 6.59 20.81
N PRO A 245 12.81 6.13 22.06
CA PRO A 245 14.02 6.08 22.90
C PRO A 245 15.09 5.20 22.27
N LEU A 246 16.33 5.68 22.24
CA LEU A 246 17.45 4.86 21.76
C LEU A 246 17.82 3.83 22.85
N LYS A 247 17.68 2.55 22.50
CA LYS A 247 18.22 1.44 23.27
C LYS A 247 19.69 1.30 22.92
N ASP A 248 20.49 0.95 23.89
CA ASP A 248 21.95 0.74 23.69
C ASP A 248 22.66 1.96 23.05
N GLU A 249 22.08 3.15 23.24
CA GLU A 249 22.63 4.43 22.77
C GLU A 249 22.72 4.60 21.25
N PHE A 250 22.16 3.67 20.45
CA PHE A 250 22.13 3.81 19.00
C PHE A 250 20.90 3.16 18.35
N ILE A 251 20.60 3.57 17.12
CA ILE A 251 19.63 2.95 16.22
C ILE A 251 20.23 2.83 14.83
N LYS A 252 20.18 1.63 14.28
CA LYS A 252 20.53 1.37 12.88
C LYS A 252 19.24 1.38 12.05
N LEU A 253 19.28 2.11 10.95
CA LEU A 253 18.15 2.22 10.03
C LEU A 253 18.32 1.25 8.84
N PRO A 254 17.23 0.87 8.17
CA PRO A 254 17.31 0.14 6.91
C PRO A 254 18.15 0.89 5.87
N ASP A 255 18.89 0.17 5.05
CA ASP A 255 19.64 0.78 3.95
C ASP A 255 18.66 1.31 2.87
N LEU A 256 18.88 2.53 2.39
CA LEU A 256 18.26 3.05 1.18
C LEU A 256 19.05 2.56 -0.03
N PHE A 257 18.36 2.03 -1.02
CA PHE A 257 18.95 1.59 -2.28
C PHE A 257 18.56 2.53 -3.42
N VAL A 258 19.50 2.75 -4.32
CA VAL A 258 19.32 3.56 -5.53
C VAL A 258 19.63 2.70 -6.74
N TYR A 259 18.64 2.56 -7.63
CA TYR A 259 18.76 1.93 -8.93
C TYR A 259 18.74 2.97 -10.04
N TYR A 260 19.33 2.62 -11.15
CA TYR A 260 19.20 3.37 -12.39
C TYR A 260 18.63 2.49 -13.49
N GLY A 261 17.72 3.05 -14.27
CA GLY A 261 17.22 2.47 -15.50
C GLY A 261 17.00 3.53 -16.57
N ASN A 262 17.03 3.14 -17.82
CA ASN A 262 16.77 4.03 -18.95
C ASN A 262 15.28 4.14 -19.31
N GLN A 263 14.42 3.53 -18.49
CA GLN A 263 12.96 3.62 -18.56
C GLN A 263 12.33 3.45 -17.17
N PRO A 264 11.28 4.23 -16.86
CA PRO A 264 10.72 4.27 -15.51
C PRO A 264 10.21 2.93 -15.01
N PHE A 265 9.46 2.20 -15.84
CA PHE A 265 8.82 0.94 -15.45
C PHE A 265 9.86 -0.11 -15.00
N GLY A 266 10.92 -0.32 -15.78
CA GLY A 266 11.95 -1.30 -15.44
C GLY A 266 12.69 -0.98 -14.14
N ALA A 267 13.04 0.31 -13.93
CA ALA A 267 13.73 0.74 -12.72
C ALA A 267 12.85 0.54 -11.46
N MET A 268 11.57 0.90 -11.55
CA MET A 268 10.61 0.74 -10.45
C MET A 268 10.32 -0.73 -10.16
N GLN A 269 10.17 -1.55 -11.20
CA GLN A 269 9.88 -2.98 -11.06
C GLN A 269 11.04 -3.73 -10.40
N ASN A 270 12.29 -3.43 -10.74
CA ASN A 270 13.46 -4.05 -10.10
C ASN A 270 13.52 -3.73 -8.60
N LEU A 271 13.24 -2.47 -8.23
CA LEU A 271 13.16 -2.09 -6.82
C LEU A 271 12.02 -2.84 -6.12
N ALA A 272 10.83 -2.92 -6.72
CA ALA A 272 9.70 -3.65 -6.15
C ALA A 272 10.02 -5.14 -5.95
N TRP A 273 10.70 -5.79 -6.90
CA TRP A 273 11.14 -7.19 -6.75
C TRP A 273 12.11 -7.37 -5.59
N SER A 274 13.11 -6.48 -5.44
CA SER A 274 14.07 -6.55 -4.34
C SER A 274 13.38 -6.37 -2.98
N ILE A 275 12.41 -5.44 -2.87
CA ILE A 275 11.58 -5.28 -1.67
C ILE A 275 10.77 -6.55 -1.40
N SER A 276 10.15 -7.12 -2.43
CA SER A 276 9.35 -8.34 -2.35
C SER A 276 10.15 -9.53 -1.80
N GLU A 277 11.36 -9.74 -2.32
CA GLU A 277 12.24 -10.82 -1.90
C GLU A 277 12.71 -10.63 -0.44
N GLN A 278 13.15 -9.44 -0.09
CA GLN A 278 13.63 -9.13 1.26
C GLN A 278 12.55 -9.35 2.33
N ASN A 279 11.29 -9.02 2.02
CA ASN A 279 10.18 -9.15 2.96
C ASN A 279 9.38 -10.45 2.79
N GLN A 280 9.85 -11.40 1.97
CA GLN A 280 9.19 -12.68 1.73
C GLN A 280 7.72 -12.51 1.32
N ALA A 281 7.48 -11.64 0.34
CA ALA A 281 6.15 -11.32 -0.13
C ALA A 281 5.36 -12.56 -0.55
N ARG A 282 4.07 -12.58 -0.26
CA ARG A 282 3.18 -13.70 -0.53
C ARG A 282 2.62 -13.57 -1.95
N ARG A 283 3.22 -14.30 -2.86
CA ARG A 283 2.90 -14.27 -4.29
C ARG A 283 2.08 -15.50 -4.68
N ASP A 284 0.78 -15.34 -4.91
CA ASP A 284 -0.06 -16.36 -5.55
C ASP A 284 -0.59 -15.79 -6.86
N THR A 285 -0.22 -16.39 -7.97
CA THR A 285 -0.64 -15.96 -9.31
C THR A 285 -2.03 -16.45 -9.70
N ARG A 286 -2.67 -17.26 -8.85
CA ARG A 286 -4.05 -17.73 -9.07
C ARG A 286 -5.00 -16.62 -8.65
N THR A 287 -5.71 -16.04 -9.62
CA THR A 287 -6.72 -15.01 -9.38
C THR A 287 -7.72 -15.45 -8.32
N ASN A 288 -7.92 -14.61 -7.31
CA ASN A 288 -8.95 -14.81 -6.31
C ASN A 288 -10.28 -14.23 -6.84
N TYR A 289 -11.23 -15.10 -7.16
CA TYR A 289 -12.59 -14.71 -7.53
C TYR A 289 -13.48 -14.77 -6.31
N PHE A 290 -14.09 -13.64 -5.93
CA PHE A 290 -14.90 -13.60 -4.71
C PHE A 290 -16.23 -12.88 -4.90
N TRP A 291 -17.23 -13.34 -4.15
CA TRP A 291 -18.45 -12.59 -3.90
C TRP A 291 -18.43 -12.07 -2.47
N SER A 292 -18.78 -10.80 -2.28
CA SER A 292 -18.88 -10.16 -0.98
C SER A 292 -20.32 -9.71 -0.70
N SER A 293 -20.81 -9.92 0.49
CA SER A 293 -22.15 -9.48 0.89
C SER A 293 -22.26 -7.97 1.09
N PHE A 294 -21.13 -7.25 1.24
CA PHE A 294 -21.14 -5.91 1.82
C PHE A 294 -21.78 -4.85 0.91
N GLN A 295 -21.41 -4.76 -0.37
CA GLN A 295 -21.82 -3.61 -1.21
C GLN A 295 -23.31 -3.60 -1.57
N ASP A 296 -24.01 -4.72 -1.50
CA ASP A 296 -25.46 -4.76 -1.71
C ASP A 296 -26.27 -4.75 -0.42
N PHE A 297 -25.86 -5.57 0.56
CA PHE A 297 -26.65 -5.78 1.77
C PHE A 297 -26.20 -4.91 2.95
N ARG A 298 -24.96 -4.40 2.93
CA ARG A 298 -24.38 -3.65 4.05
C ARG A 298 -24.53 -4.46 5.37
N THR A 299 -24.87 -3.79 6.46
CA THR A 299 -25.08 -4.42 7.77
C THR A 299 -26.42 -5.18 7.90
N SER A 300 -27.29 -5.13 6.89
CA SER A 300 -28.56 -5.87 6.89
C SER A 300 -28.44 -7.34 6.44
N PHE A 301 -27.23 -7.78 6.05
CA PHE A 301 -26.99 -9.16 5.66
C PHE A 301 -27.18 -10.12 6.83
N SER A 302 -27.77 -11.29 6.57
CA SER A 302 -28.05 -12.30 7.61
C SER A 302 -27.79 -13.71 7.09
N TYR A 303 -27.78 -14.69 7.99
CA TYR A 303 -27.60 -16.09 7.62
C TYR A 303 -28.69 -16.58 6.65
N LYS A 304 -29.93 -16.10 6.79
CA LYS A 304 -31.02 -16.39 5.85
C LYS A 304 -30.66 -15.93 4.43
N TYR A 305 -30.19 -14.70 4.28
CA TYR A 305 -29.80 -14.18 2.96
C TYR A 305 -28.59 -14.94 2.41
N LEU A 306 -27.63 -15.32 3.24
CA LEU A 306 -26.52 -16.16 2.80
C LEU A 306 -27.01 -17.49 2.19
N LEU A 307 -27.90 -18.21 2.88
CA LEU A 307 -28.43 -19.47 2.37
C LEU A 307 -29.19 -19.30 1.06
N GLU A 308 -29.94 -18.21 0.92
CA GLU A 308 -30.64 -17.86 -0.33
C GLU A 308 -29.64 -17.60 -1.49
N GLN A 309 -28.56 -16.81 -1.26
CA GLN A 309 -27.52 -16.59 -2.27
C GLN A 309 -26.81 -17.89 -2.65
N LEU A 310 -26.48 -18.72 -1.68
CA LEU A 310 -25.84 -20.01 -1.92
C LEU A 310 -26.73 -20.98 -2.71
N GLN A 311 -28.05 -21.00 -2.46
CA GLN A 311 -29.00 -21.81 -3.23
C GLN A 311 -29.05 -21.36 -4.68
N ILE A 312 -29.09 -20.04 -4.94
CA ILE A 312 -29.10 -19.51 -6.30
C ILE A 312 -27.81 -19.85 -7.03
N LEU A 313 -26.66 -19.77 -6.35
CA LEU A 313 -25.37 -20.19 -6.92
C LEU A 313 -25.36 -21.65 -7.35
N ASP A 314 -26.05 -22.55 -6.61
CA ASP A 314 -26.19 -23.97 -6.97
C ASP A 314 -27.02 -24.16 -8.26
N GLU A 315 -27.93 -23.25 -8.55
CA GLU A 315 -28.85 -23.32 -9.70
C GLU A 315 -28.28 -22.65 -10.97
N ILE A 316 -27.24 -21.80 -10.86
CA ILE A 316 -26.62 -21.12 -12.01
C ILE A 316 -25.90 -22.14 -12.90
N ASN A 317 -26.33 -22.25 -14.16
CA ASN A 317 -25.72 -23.14 -15.14
C ASN A 317 -25.48 -22.40 -16.48
N PRO A 318 -24.24 -22.39 -16.98
CA PRO A 318 -23.03 -22.95 -16.37
C PRO A 318 -22.59 -22.15 -15.13
N PRO A 319 -21.85 -22.77 -14.19
CA PRO A 319 -21.43 -22.09 -12.97
C PRO A 319 -20.52 -20.90 -13.26
N ILE A 320 -20.62 -19.87 -12.43
CA ILE A 320 -19.72 -18.71 -12.50
C ILE A 320 -18.36 -19.07 -11.85
N PRO A 321 -17.25 -18.43 -12.26
CA PRO A 321 -15.90 -18.75 -11.76
C PRO A 321 -15.67 -18.14 -10.37
N LEU A 322 -16.44 -18.58 -9.37
CA LEU A 322 -16.34 -18.11 -8.00
C LEU A 322 -15.52 -19.08 -7.15
N SER A 323 -14.54 -18.56 -6.42
CA SER A 323 -13.72 -19.34 -5.50
C SER A 323 -14.03 -19.08 -4.02
N THR A 324 -14.55 -17.88 -3.71
CA THR A 324 -14.73 -17.42 -2.33
C THR A 324 -16.11 -16.77 -2.15
N VAL A 325 -16.80 -17.13 -1.08
CA VAL A 325 -18.01 -16.44 -0.60
C VAL A 325 -17.65 -15.75 0.72
N HIS A 326 -17.69 -14.42 0.70
CA HIS A 326 -17.23 -13.59 1.81
C HIS A 326 -18.40 -12.91 2.54
N VAL A 327 -18.46 -13.14 3.85
CA VAL A 327 -19.38 -12.46 4.77
C VAL A 327 -18.72 -11.15 5.21
N GLY A 328 -19.26 -10.03 4.76
CA GLY A 328 -18.82 -8.69 5.13
C GLY A 328 -19.18 -8.31 6.56
N SER A 329 -18.99 -7.02 6.90
CA SER A 329 -19.34 -6.48 8.22
C SER A 329 -20.84 -6.61 8.54
N GLY A 330 -21.20 -6.49 9.83
CA GLY A 330 -22.60 -6.50 10.29
C GLY A 330 -23.05 -7.82 10.94
N TYR A 331 -22.22 -8.87 10.98
CA TYR A 331 -22.57 -10.09 11.69
C TYR A 331 -22.39 -10.01 13.21
N CYS A 332 -21.68 -8.98 13.70
CA CYS A 332 -21.46 -8.70 15.14
C CYS A 332 -21.24 -7.19 15.36
N ILE A 333 -21.23 -6.77 16.62
CA ILE A 333 -20.75 -5.44 16.99
C ILE A 333 -19.24 -5.39 16.82
N PRO A 334 -18.66 -4.38 16.13
CA PRO A 334 -17.20 -4.26 15.95
C PRO A 334 -16.45 -4.31 17.28
N GLY A 335 -15.47 -5.21 17.37
CA GLY A 335 -14.77 -5.55 18.60
C GLY A 335 -15.22 -6.88 19.24
N ASP A 336 -16.47 -7.26 19.09
CA ASP A 336 -17.03 -8.52 19.65
C ASP A 336 -17.07 -9.65 18.63
N TRP A 337 -15.98 -9.88 17.90
CA TRP A 337 -15.88 -10.73 16.69
C TRP A 337 -16.32 -12.19 16.86
N LEU A 338 -16.45 -12.69 18.09
CA LEU A 338 -16.92 -14.04 18.40
C LEU A 338 -18.35 -14.08 18.98
N ASN A 339 -19.03 -12.92 19.02
CA ASN A 339 -20.40 -12.78 19.56
C ASN A 339 -21.33 -12.28 18.45
N ASN A 340 -22.01 -13.22 17.80
CA ASN A 340 -22.85 -12.91 16.65
C ASN A 340 -24.09 -12.09 17.04
N GLY A 341 -24.51 -11.22 16.13
CA GLY A 341 -25.73 -10.43 16.24
C GLY A 341 -26.99 -11.21 15.90
N GLU A 342 -28.13 -10.52 15.98
CA GLU A 342 -29.41 -11.06 15.55
C GLU A 342 -29.40 -11.46 14.06
N GLY A 343 -30.11 -12.53 13.71
CA GLY A 343 -30.13 -13.06 12.34
C GLY A 343 -28.95 -13.97 11.98
N TRP A 344 -28.02 -14.20 12.92
CA TRP A 344 -26.90 -15.11 12.76
C TRP A 344 -27.00 -16.33 13.68
N PRO A 345 -26.46 -17.50 13.31
CA PRO A 345 -26.45 -18.68 14.19
C PRO A 345 -25.59 -18.42 15.43
N LYS A 346 -25.82 -19.20 16.50
CA LYS A 346 -25.02 -19.07 17.72
C LYS A 346 -23.51 -19.27 17.51
N SER A 347 -23.14 -20.07 16.51
CA SER A 347 -21.76 -20.31 16.11
C SER A 347 -21.59 -20.10 14.62
N MET A 348 -20.53 -19.40 14.21
CA MET A 348 -20.20 -19.13 12.81
C MET A 348 -19.69 -20.37 12.06
N ASP A 349 -19.43 -21.50 12.72
CA ASP A 349 -19.09 -22.75 12.06
C ASP A 349 -20.20 -23.25 11.13
N SER A 350 -21.48 -22.98 11.45
CA SER A 350 -22.62 -23.26 10.57
C SER A 350 -22.55 -22.46 9.27
N VAL A 351 -22.10 -21.20 9.35
CA VAL A 351 -21.89 -20.31 8.20
C VAL A 351 -20.77 -20.86 7.32
N ALA A 352 -19.61 -21.14 7.92
CA ALA A 352 -18.46 -21.66 7.19
C ALA A 352 -18.78 -23.02 6.52
N ARG A 353 -19.48 -23.93 7.22
CA ARG A 353 -19.92 -25.20 6.65
C ARG A 353 -20.90 -25.05 5.48
N ALA A 354 -21.85 -24.12 5.59
CA ALA A 354 -22.81 -23.88 4.50
C ALA A 354 -22.11 -23.42 3.21
N ILE A 355 -21.08 -22.60 3.34
CA ILE A 355 -20.25 -22.14 2.23
C ILE A 355 -19.37 -23.29 1.70
N PHE A 356 -18.63 -23.94 2.60
CA PHE A 356 -17.68 -25.00 2.23
C PHE A 356 -18.34 -26.22 1.60
N SER A 357 -19.56 -26.60 2.03
CA SER A 357 -20.31 -27.72 1.44
C SER A 357 -20.58 -27.54 -0.07
N ARG A 358 -20.50 -26.29 -0.57
CA ARG A 358 -20.63 -25.94 -1.98
C ARG A 358 -19.29 -25.72 -2.67
N ARG A 359 -18.20 -26.13 -2.03
CA ARG A 359 -16.81 -26.04 -2.51
C ARG A 359 -16.28 -24.60 -2.66
N TYR A 360 -16.93 -23.62 -2.02
CA TYR A 360 -16.38 -22.26 -1.92
C TYR A 360 -15.51 -22.13 -0.66
N ARG A 361 -14.51 -21.26 -0.74
CA ARG A 361 -13.75 -20.81 0.42
C ARG A 361 -14.66 -19.93 1.27
N ALA A 362 -14.74 -20.21 2.58
CA ALA A 362 -15.50 -19.38 3.50
C ALA A 362 -14.69 -18.16 3.91
N GLY A 363 -15.22 -16.97 3.63
CA GLY A 363 -14.61 -15.69 3.95
C GLY A 363 -15.35 -14.93 5.04
N ILE A 364 -14.61 -14.16 5.84
CA ILE A 364 -15.16 -13.33 6.91
C ILE A 364 -14.39 -12.02 7.09
N TYR A 365 -15.13 -10.96 7.38
CA TYR A 365 -14.61 -9.62 7.70
C TYR A 365 -14.19 -9.53 9.17
N VAL A 366 -13.03 -8.92 9.44
CA VAL A 366 -12.58 -8.56 10.79
C VAL A 366 -11.77 -7.26 10.75
N ALA A 367 -12.10 -6.29 11.59
CA ALA A 367 -11.30 -5.09 11.82
C ALA A 367 -10.55 -5.25 13.17
N PRO A 368 -9.32 -5.78 13.17
CA PRO A 368 -8.69 -6.31 14.38
C PRO A 368 -8.37 -5.26 15.45
N PHE A 369 -8.24 -3.99 15.05
CA PHE A 369 -7.95 -2.88 15.97
C PHE A 369 -9.20 -2.10 16.41
N VAL A 370 -10.40 -2.51 16.02
CA VAL A 370 -11.62 -1.74 16.27
C VAL A 370 -12.37 -2.24 17.49
N ALA A 371 -12.80 -1.30 18.32
CA ALA A 371 -13.78 -1.51 19.38
C ALA A 371 -14.89 -0.44 19.31
N HIS A 372 -16.13 -0.85 19.12
CA HIS A 372 -17.29 0.04 19.21
C HIS A 372 -17.66 0.30 20.67
N GLU A 373 -18.17 1.49 21.01
CA GLU A 373 -18.53 1.84 22.41
C GLU A 373 -19.57 0.90 23.03
N LYS A 374 -20.43 0.26 22.22
CA LYS A 374 -21.41 -0.73 22.66
C LYS A 374 -20.82 -2.15 22.82
N SER A 375 -19.58 -2.39 22.39
CA SER A 375 -18.96 -3.72 22.47
C SER A 375 -18.64 -4.12 23.91
N ARG A 376 -18.60 -5.42 24.16
CA ARG A 376 -18.14 -5.96 25.46
C ARG A 376 -16.68 -5.65 25.70
N ILE A 377 -15.87 -5.67 24.63
CA ILE A 377 -14.45 -5.33 24.69
C ILE A 377 -14.25 -3.92 25.25
N PHE A 378 -14.95 -2.92 24.70
CA PHE A 378 -14.84 -1.55 25.17
C PHE A 378 -15.26 -1.42 26.65
N ARG A 379 -16.38 -2.03 27.03
CA ARG A 379 -16.93 -1.92 28.40
C ARG A 379 -16.12 -2.69 29.45
N ASN A 380 -15.64 -3.90 29.09
CA ASN A 380 -14.98 -4.78 30.06
C ASN A 380 -13.47 -4.59 30.12
N HIS A 381 -12.87 -4.02 29.07
CA HIS A 381 -11.42 -3.88 28.94
C HIS A 381 -11.01 -2.43 28.55
N PRO A 382 -11.38 -1.40 29.36
CA PRO A 382 -11.10 -0.01 29.02
C PRO A 382 -9.58 0.31 28.91
N ARG A 383 -8.72 -0.56 29.49
CA ARG A 383 -7.27 -0.43 29.38
C ARG A 383 -6.71 -0.88 28.02
N TRP A 384 -7.52 -1.58 27.20
CA TRP A 384 -7.13 -2.02 25.88
C TRP A 384 -7.28 -0.93 24.81
N ILE A 385 -8.03 0.13 25.15
CA ILE A 385 -8.28 1.24 24.24
C ILE A 385 -7.05 2.14 24.18
N LEU A 386 -6.67 2.50 22.95
CA LEU A 386 -5.59 3.43 22.68
C LEU A 386 -5.92 4.81 23.25
N LYS A 387 -4.94 5.44 23.92
CA LYS A 387 -5.14 6.70 24.63
C LYS A 387 -4.09 7.73 24.21
N ASP A 388 -4.50 9.00 24.25
CA ASP A 388 -3.62 10.14 24.10
C ASP A 388 -2.71 10.35 25.33
N ASN A 389 -1.85 11.38 25.28
CA ASN A 389 -0.92 11.70 26.37
C ASN A 389 -1.62 12.20 27.65
N GLU A 390 -2.92 12.53 27.58
CA GLU A 390 -3.75 12.97 28.70
C GLU A 390 -4.57 11.83 29.31
N ASP A 391 -4.37 10.58 28.84
CA ASP A 391 -5.10 9.37 29.25
C ASP A 391 -6.54 9.30 28.75
N ASN A 392 -6.93 10.10 27.74
CA ASN A 392 -8.25 10.03 27.13
C ASN A 392 -8.28 8.97 26.02
N PRO A 393 -9.37 8.18 25.90
CA PRO A 393 -9.57 7.27 24.77
C PRO A 393 -9.61 8.02 23.44
N ILE A 394 -8.83 7.58 22.46
CA ILE A 394 -8.80 8.18 21.12
C ILE A 394 -10.01 7.70 20.32
N VAL A 395 -10.92 8.64 19.99
CA VAL A 395 -12.04 8.39 19.08
C VAL A 395 -11.50 8.43 17.66
N MET A 396 -11.55 7.29 16.96
CA MET A 396 -11.03 7.15 15.61
C MET A 396 -12.08 7.47 14.54
N ASP A 397 -13.34 7.14 14.82
CA ASP A 397 -14.47 7.39 13.92
C ASP A 397 -15.79 7.40 14.71
N GLN A 398 -16.86 7.86 14.08
CA GLN A 398 -18.20 7.87 14.65
C GLN A 398 -19.22 7.57 13.56
N ASP A 399 -20.07 6.60 13.79
CA ASP A 399 -21.21 6.28 12.93
C ASP A 399 -22.56 6.62 13.62
N ALA A 400 -23.67 6.28 12.98
CA ALA A 400 -25.00 6.51 13.54
C ALA A 400 -25.27 5.67 14.82
N GLU A 401 -24.51 4.61 15.03
CA GLU A 401 -24.65 3.68 16.14
C GLU A 401 -23.83 4.08 17.36
N GLY A 402 -22.75 4.89 17.17
CA GLY A 402 -21.90 5.37 18.24
C GLY A 402 -20.44 5.61 17.84
N LYS A 403 -19.55 5.66 18.81
CA LYS A 403 -18.13 5.93 18.63
C LYS A 403 -17.32 4.66 18.44
N LEU A 404 -16.30 4.76 17.62
CA LEU A 404 -15.34 3.70 17.32
C LEU A 404 -13.96 4.11 17.86
N TYR A 405 -13.30 3.16 18.51
CA TYR A 405 -12.02 3.35 19.20
C TYR A 405 -10.99 2.34 18.68
N ALA A 406 -9.71 2.72 18.76
CA ALA A 406 -8.62 1.82 18.45
C ALA A 406 -8.17 1.01 19.67
N LEU A 407 -7.87 -0.27 19.46
CA LEU A 407 -7.19 -1.12 20.44
C LEU A 407 -5.67 -0.89 20.39
N ASP A 408 -5.01 -0.86 21.55
CA ASP A 408 -3.56 -0.75 21.65
C ASP A 408 -2.89 -2.11 21.34
N GLY A 409 -2.45 -2.29 20.10
CA GLY A 409 -1.77 -3.51 19.63
C GLY A 409 -0.43 -3.80 20.31
N ASN A 410 0.10 -2.88 21.14
CA ASN A 410 1.31 -3.12 21.92
C ASN A 410 1.04 -3.87 23.22
N LEU A 411 -0.21 -3.92 23.68
CA LEU A 411 -0.59 -4.69 24.87
C LEU A 411 -0.66 -6.19 24.55
N GLU A 412 -0.08 -7.00 25.43
CA GLU A 412 -0.10 -8.46 25.29
C GLU A 412 -1.52 -9.01 25.30
N ASP A 413 -2.36 -8.55 26.26
CA ASP A 413 -3.76 -8.95 26.36
C ASP A 413 -4.55 -8.69 25.07
N VAL A 414 -4.29 -7.56 24.37
CA VAL A 414 -4.92 -7.25 23.08
C VAL A 414 -4.45 -8.22 22.01
N ARG A 415 -3.15 -8.50 21.95
CA ARG A 415 -2.60 -9.47 20.99
C ARG A 415 -3.16 -10.87 21.23
N ASP A 416 -3.28 -11.30 22.48
CA ASP A 416 -3.87 -12.60 22.87
C ASP A 416 -5.35 -12.66 22.47
N TYR A 417 -6.09 -11.58 22.67
CA TYR A 417 -7.46 -11.47 22.21
C TYR A 417 -7.56 -11.62 20.69
N ILE A 418 -6.75 -10.89 19.93
CA ILE A 418 -6.72 -10.99 18.46
C ILE A 418 -6.34 -12.41 18.03
N ALA A 419 -5.30 -13.00 18.63
CA ALA A 419 -4.93 -14.40 18.37
C ALA A 419 -6.08 -15.38 18.60
N LYS A 420 -6.81 -15.22 19.70
CA LYS A 420 -7.99 -16.03 20.03
C LYS A 420 -9.09 -15.87 18.98
N VAL A 421 -9.40 -14.65 18.55
CA VAL A 421 -10.40 -14.39 17.52
C VAL A 421 -10.07 -15.15 16.24
N PHE A 422 -8.88 -14.95 15.68
CA PHE A 422 -8.49 -15.57 14.41
C PHE A 422 -8.35 -17.09 14.51
N LYS A 423 -7.78 -17.60 15.60
CA LYS A 423 -7.72 -19.05 15.85
C LYS A 423 -9.11 -19.67 15.93
N SER A 424 -10.06 -19.01 16.60
CA SER A 424 -11.44 -19.50 16.72
C SER A 424 -12.14 -19.50 15.35
N LEU A 425 -12.06 -18.42 14.58
CA LEU A 425 -12.63 -18.33 13.24
C LEU A 425 -12.03 -19.38 12.30
N HIS A 426 -10.71 -19.61 12.37
CA HIS A 426 -10.04 -20.65 11.60
C HIS A 426 -10.53 -22.04 11.98
N THR A 427 -10.68 -22.33 13.27
CA THR A 427 -11.24 -23.60 13.77
C THR A 427 -12.68 -23.82 13.32
N MET A 428 -13.47 -22.75 13.15
CA MET A 428 -14.84 -22.78 12.61
C MET A 428 -14.89 -23.08 11.10
N GLY A 429 -13.74 -23.00 10.39
CA GLY A 429 -13.64 -23.34 8.97
C GLY A 429 -13.47 -22.14 8.02
N PHE A 430 -13.28 -20.93 8.53
CA PHE A 430 -12.93 -19.78 7.68
C PHE A 430 -11.48 -19.87 7.24
N THR A 431 -11.23 -19.60 5.97
CA THR A 431 -9.89 -19.63 5.35
C THR A 431 -9.64 -18.44 4.43
N TYR A 432 -10.56 -17.48 4.39
CA TYR A 432 -10.38 -16.18 3.76
C TYR A 432 -10.77 -15.10 4.77
N TYR A 433 -9.90 -14.11 4.95
CA TYR A 433 -10.07 -13.03 5.92
C TYR A 433 -9.90 -11.69 5.24
N GLU A 434 -10.91 -10.82 5.34
CA GLU A 434 -10.76 -9.42 5.04
C GLU A 434 -10.39 -8.68 6.33
N LEU A 435 -9.18 -8.13 6.37
CA LEU A 435 -8.71 -7.28 7.45
C LEU A 435 -8.93 -5.82 7.08
N ASP A 436 -9.70 -5.10 7.87
CA ASP A 436 -10.01 -3.70 7.61
C ASP A 436 -9.49 -2.79 8.72
N LEU A 437 -9.39 -1.48 8.41
CA LEU A 437 -8.97 -0.43 9.34
C LEU A 437 -7.60 -0.72 9.98
N LEU A 438 -6.69 -1.28 9.20
CA LEU A 438 -5.34 -1.60 9.66
C LEU A 438 -4.48 -0.35 9.90
N ASP A 439 -4.83 0.78 9.28
CA ASP A 439 -4.26 2.10 9.58
C ASP A 439 -4.43 2.49 11.05
N TRP A 440 -5.47 2.00 11.74
CA TRP A 440 -5.67 2.24 13.18
C TRP A 440 -4.60 1.54 14.05
N GLY A 441 -3.96 0.51 13.55
CA GLY A 441 -2.82 -0.13 14.20
C GLY A 441 -1.48 0.59 14.00
N LEU A 442 -1.44 1.61 13.11
CA LEU A 442 -0.25 2.38 12.79
C LEU A 442 -0.31 3.78 13.43
N GLN A 443 -0.38 3.83 14.75
CA GLN A 443 -0.40 5.10 15.49
C GLN A 443 1.01 5.51 15.89
N ASP A 444 1.39 6.75 15.62
CA ASP A 444 2.72 7.29 15.94
C ASP A 444 2.98 7.20 17.45
N SER A 445 4.10 6.60 17.81
CA SER A 445 4.48 6.39 19.21
C SER A 445 4.87 7.66 19.94
N SER A 446 5.17 8.76 19.22
CA SER A 446 5.52 10.05 19.83
C SER A 446 4.35 10.76 20.48
N GLU A 447 3.13 10.49 20.00
CA GLU A 447 1.88 11.14 20.45
C GLU A 447 1.08 10.30 21.44
N LEU A 448 1.56 9.09 21.78
CA LEU A 448 0.81 8.12 22.56
C LEU A 448 1.45 7.81 23.90
N LEU A 449 0.58 7.48 24.85
CA LEU A 449 0.99 7.04 26.18
C LEU A 449 1.85 5.77 26.13
N LYS A 450 2.72 5.74 27.03
CA LYS A 450 3.67 4.81 27.71
C LYS A 450 3.69 3.33 27.27
N SER A 451 2.64 2.76 26.65
CA SER A 451 2.59 1.35 26.25
C SER A 451 3.55 1.00 25.10
N LYS A 452 3.92 1.98 24.28
CA LYS A 452 4.76 1.81 23.08
C LYS A 452 6.24 2.09 23.28
N LYS A 453 6.74 2.14 24.49
CA LYS A 453 8.14 2.47 24.76
C LYS A 453 9.11 1.60 23.93
N GLY A 454 9.88 2.27 23.07
CA GLY A 454 10.97 1.68 22.30
C GLY A 454 10.58 0.82 21.10
N LYS A 455 9.33 0.92 20.62
CA LYS A 455 8.87 0.32 19.36
C LYS A 455 8.27 1.37 18.45
N SER A 456 8.54 1.28 17.15
CA SER A 456 7.82 2.06 16.15
C SER A 456 6.39 1.55 15.97
N SER A 457 5.52 2.38 15.40
CA SER A 457 4.15 1.99 15.04
C SER A 457 4.14 0.83 14.03
N VAL A 458 5.10 0.79 13.09
CA VAL A 458 5.27 -0.31 12.14
C VAL A 458 5.58 -1.63 12.85
N GLN A 459 6.50 -1.63 13.80
CA GLN A 459 6.83 -2.83 14.57
C GLN A 459 5.64 -3.36 15.37
N VAL A 460 4.81 -2.46 15.92
CA VAL A 460 3.58 -2.84 16.62
C VAL A 460 2.58 -3.47 15.65
N LEU A 461 2.27 -2.81 14.52
CA LEU A 461 1.35 -3.33 13.52
C LEU A 461 1.82 -4.70 12.98
N ARG A 462 3.09 -4.82 12.60
CA ARG A 462 3.66 -6.08 12.10
C ARG A 462 3.60 -7.21 13.13
N SER A 463 3.78 -6.89 14.42
CA SER A 463 3.66 -7.91 15.48
C SER A 463 2.23 -8.49 15.57
N VAL A 464 1.20 -7.67 15.32
CA VAL A 464 -0.19 -8.13 15.27
C VAL A 464 -0.47 -8.92 13.99
N LEU A 465 0.04 -8.47 12.84
CA LEU A 465 -0.09 -9.21 11.57
C LEU A 465 0.57 -10.59 11.63
N ASP A 466 1.72 -10.70 12.29
CA ASP A 466 2.42 -11.98 12.53
C ASP A 466 1.56 -12.94 13.37
N ILE A 467 0.95 -12.43 14.43
CA ILE A 467 0.03 -13.20 15.28
C ILE A 467 -1.19 -13.68 14.49
N ILE A 468 -1.79 -12.80 13.69
CA ILE A 468 -2.93 -13.15 12.83
C ILE A 468 -2.51 -14.25 11.84
N ARG A 469 -1.40 -14.06 11.13
CA ARG A 469 -0.91 -15.05 10.15
C ARG A 469 -0.61 -16.39 10.78
N LYS A 470 0.01 -16.43 11.95
CA LYS A 470 0.25 -17.66 12.71
C LYS A 470 -1.05 -18.34 13.15
N ALA A 471 -2.05 -17.56 13.58
CA ALA A 471 -3.33 -18.10 14.03
C ALA A 471 -4.14 -18.75 12.90
N VAL A 472 -4.10 -18.20 11.68
CA VAL A 472 -4.86 -18.71 10.52
C VAL A 472 -4.05 -19.62 9.60
N GLY A 473 -2.74 -19.70 9.79
CA GLY A 473 -1.83 -20.56 9.00
C GLY A 473 -1.51 -20.01 7.60
N ALA A 474 -0.49 -20.61 6.99
CA ALA A 474 0.03 -20.17 5.68
C ALA A 474 -0.96 -20.44 4.52
N GLY A 475 -1.85 -21.40 4.64
CA GLY A 475 -2.84 -21.76 3.61
C GLY A 475 -4.06 -20.85 3.54
N SER A 476 -4.28 -20.00 4.52
CA SER A 476 -5.37 -19.04 4.51
C SER A 476 -5.05 -17.84 3.65
N PHE A 477 -6.05 -17.29 2.97
CA PHE A 477 -5.95 -16.07 2.16
C PHE A 477 -6.35 -14.85 3.02
N ILE A 478 -5.50 -13.85 3.07
CA ILE A 478 -5.77 -12.60 3.76
C ILE A 478 -5.77 -11.46 2.75
N THR A 479 -6.88 -10.74 2.65
CA THR A 479 -6.95 -9.44 2.00
C THR A 479 -6.97 -8.34 3.03
N ALA A 480 -6.33 -7.21 2.72
CA ALA A 480 -6.28 -6.05 3.61
C ALA A 480 -6.92 -4.83 2.97
N ASN A 481 -7.68 -4.08 3.76
CA ASN A 481 -8.37 -2.87 3.37
C ASN A 481 -8.04 -1.73 4.34
N ARG A 482 -8.20 -0.46 3.92
CA ARG A 482 -7.87 0.74 4.68
C ARG A 482 -6.54 0.59 5.45
N THR A 483 -5.45 0.54 4.71
CA THR A 483 -4.18 0.07 5.24
C THR A 483 -3.00 0.82 4.61
N PRO A 484 -1.91 1.06 5.38
CA PRO A 484 -0.62 1.41 4.80
C PRO A 484 -0.06 0.21 4.02
N TYR A 485 0.67 0.45 2.93
CA TYR A 485 1.17 -0.64 2.09
C TYR A 485 2.40 -1.33 2.68
N SER A 486 3.45 -0.57 3.01
CA SER A 486 4.76 -1.15 3.33
C SER A 486 4.76 -2.15 4.49
N PRO A 487 4.02 -1.97 5.61
CA PRO A 487 4.04 -2.93 6.71
C PRO A 487 3.40 -4.29 6.40
N LEU A 488 2.61 -4.37 5.32
CA LEU A 488 1.84 -5.59 5.00
C LEU A 488 2.62 -6.64 4.24
N ILE A 489 3.73 -6.24 3.60
CA ILE A 489 4.50 -7.15 2.74
C ILE A 489 4.96 -8.37 3.55
N GLY A 490 4.64 -9.56 3.02
CA GLY A 490 4.91 -10.84 3.68
C GLY A 490 3.75 -11.42 4.50
N TYR A 491 2.74 -10.61 4.86
CA TYR A 491 1.63 -11.07 5.70
C TYR A 491 0.32 -11.30 4.95
N VAL A 492 0.06 -10.54 3.90
CA VAL A 492 -1.23 -10.55 3.18
C VAL A 492 -1.09 -11.08 1.75
N ASP A 493 -2.18 -11.62 1.22
CA ASP A 493 -2.23 -12.22 -0.11
C ASP A 493 -2.87 -11.27 -1.14
N ALA A 494 -3.68 -10.30 -0.69
CA ALA A 494 -4.24 -9.23 -1.50
C ALA A 494 -4.35 -7.93 -0.72
N VAL A 495 -4.38 -6.79 -1.42
CA VAL A 495 -4.56 -5.46 -0.81
C VAL A 495 -5.50 -4.62 -1.65
N ARG A 496 -6.48 -4.01 -1.01
CA ARG A 496 -7.35 -3.00 -1.58
C ARG A 496 -6.53 -1.77 -1.97
N ILE A 497 -6.53 -1.45 -3.25
CA ILE A 497 -5.70 -0.35 -3.79
C ILE A 497 -6.36 1.01 -3.68
N ASP A 498 -7.69 1.05 -3.59
CA ASP A 498 -8.46 2.30 -3.50
C ASP A 498 -9.66 2.17 -2.58
N LYS A 499 -10.42 3.25 -2.44
CA LYS A 499 -11.70 3.28 -1.74
C LYS A 499 -12.71 2.35 -2.39
N ASP A 500 -13.81 2.10 -1.68
CA ASP A 500 -14.91 1.31 -2.21
C ASP A 500 -15.42 1.83 -3.55
N GLN A 501 -15.73 0.91 -4.47
CA GLN A 501 -16.33 1.21 -5.76
C GLN A 501 -17.65 1.97 -5.58
N GLY A 502 -17.76 3.12 -6.22
CA GLY A 502 -19.01 3.87 -6.29
C GLY A 502 -20.01 3.24 -7.25
N TRP A 503 -21.27 3.56 -7.08
CA TRP A 503 -22.41 3.06 -7.91
C TRP A 503 -22.66 3.89 -9.19
N LYS A 504 -21.79 4.90 -9.43
CA LYS A 504 -21.81 5.77 -10.61
C LYS A 504 -20.44 5.85 -11.23
N TRP A 505 -20.39 6.02 -12.54
CA TRP A 505 -19.14 6.30 -13.23
C TRP A 505 -18.69 7.74 -12.97
N GLU A 506 -17.90 7.94 -11.94
CA GLU A 506 -17.38 9.24 -11.53
C GLU A 506 -15.85 9.20 -11.44
N LYS A 507 -15.23 10.40 -11.62
CA LYS A 507 -13.78 10.50 -11.55
C LYS A 507 -13.24 10.15 -10.17
N GLN A 508 -13.96 10.50 -9.10
CA GLN A 508 -13.55 10.33 -7.71
C GLN A 508 -13.68 8.89 -7.21
N THR A 509 -14.37 8.04 -7.94
CA THR A 509 -14.57 6.62 -7.63
C THR A 509 -13.98 5.76 -8.74
N THR A 510 -14.76 5.35 -9.73
CA THR A 510 -14.31 4.48 -10.82
C THR A 510 -13.09 5.00 -11.56
N GLY A 511 -13.01 6.32 -11.82
CA GLY A 511 -11.84 6.94 -12.46
C GLY A 511 -10.60 6.80 -11.63
N HIS A 512 -10.70 6.98 -10.31
CA HIS A 512 -9.57 6.86 -9.38
C HIS A 512 -9.12 5.40 -9.24
N ILE A 513 -10.05 4.44 -9.15
CA ILE A 513 -9.72 3.00 -9.15
C ILE A 513 -8.95 2.60 -10.42
N ILE A 514 -9.36 3.10 -11.59
CA ILE A 514 -8.65 2.85 -12.85
C ILE A 514 -7.24 3.44 -12.80
N GLU A 515 -7.09 4.69 -12.33
CA GLU A 515 -5.79 5.35 -12.19
C GLU A 515 -4.88 4.59 -11.19
N GLU A 516 -5.38 4.23 -10.00
CA GLU A 516 -4.59 3.52 -8.99
C GLU A 516 -4.23 2.09 -9.43
N SER A 517 -5.14 1.36 -10.08
CA SER A 517 -4.81 0.01 -10.60
C SER A 517 -3.69 0.06 -11.64
N TYR A 518 -3.65 1.09 -12.49
CA TYR A 518 -2.56 1.30 -13.44
C TYR A 518 -1.25 1.72 -12.73
N ASN A 519 -1.33 2.69 -11.80
CA ASN A 519 -0.16 3.25 -11.13
C ASN A 519 0.49 2.28 -10.13
N THR A 520 -0.25 1.29 -9.62
CA THR A 520 0.24 0.28 -8.67
C THR A 520 0.43 -1.10 -9.29
N GLN A 521 0.35 -1.22 -10.63
CA GLN A 521 0.43 -2.53 -11.29
C GLN A 521 1.73 -3.30 -11.01
N TYR A 522 2.85 -2.63 -10.73
CA TYR A 522 4.10 -3.28 -10.36
C TYR A 522 4.09 -3.88 -8.94
N PHE A 523 3.02 -3.68 -8.16
CA PHE A 523 2.76 -4.41 -6.93
C PHE A 523 2.03 -5.73 -7.19
N ASN A 524 1.19 -5.73 -8.25
CA ASN A 524 0.33 -6.86 -8.54
C ASN A 524 1.16 -8.11 -8.86
N ASN A 525 0.92 -9.18 -8.10
CA ASN A 525 1.68 -10.43 -8.14
C ASN A 525 3.21 -10.29 -7.85
N VAL A 526 3.64 -9.13 -7.33
CA VAL A 526 4.97 -8.88 -6.81
C VAL A 526 4.95 -8.85 -5.28
N PHE A 527 4.06 -8.08 -4.68
CA PHE A 527 3.85 -8.05 -3.22
C PHE A 527 2.63 -8.88 -2.79
N TRP A 528 1.55 -8.80 -3.55
CA TRP A 528 0.22 -9.37 -3.33
C TRP A 528 -0.59 -9.29 -4.62
N GLN A 529 -1.87 -9.71 -4.57
CA GLN A 529 -2.84 -9.39 -5.61
C GLN A 529 -3.46 -8.02 -5.33
N ASN A 530 -3.43 -7.12 -6.30
CA ASN A 530 -4.17 -5.87 -6.20
C ASN A 530 -5.67 -6.15 -6.20
N ASP A 531 -6.39 -5.54 -5.28
CA ASP A 531 -7.84 -5.63 -5.16
C ASP A 531 -8.48 -4.27 -5.50
N PRO A 532 -9.09 -4.12 -6.68
CA PRO A 532 -9.75 -2.88 -7.10
C PRO A 532 -11.18 -2.75 -6.58
N ASP A 533 -11.57 -3.56 -5.58
CA ASP A 533 -12.94 -3.75 -5.09
C ASP A 533 -13.81 -4.56 -6.06
N VAL A 534 -15.12 -4.36 -6.04
CA VAL A 534 -16.09 -5.15 -6.76
C VAL A 534 -16.51 -4.53 -8.08
N VAL A 535 -16.83 -5.39 -9.03
CA VAL A 535 -17.49 -5.01 -10.29
C VAL A 535 -18.99 -5.20 -10.11
N PHE A 536 -19.80 -4.19 -10.43
CA PHE A 536 -21.24 -4.31 -10.43
C PHE A 536 -21.73 -4.76 -11.81
N LEU A 537 -22.42 -5.89 -11.85
CA LEU A 537 -23.11 -6.41 -13.04
C LEU A 537 -24.63 -6.21 -12.97
N ARG A 538 -25.13 -5.68 -11.86
CA ARG A 538 -26.53 -5.43 -11.55
C ARG A 538 -27.08 -4.18 -12.24
N ASP A 539 -28.40 -4.12 -12.45
CA ASP A 539 -29.12 -2.94 -12.97
C ASP A 539 -29.86 -2.15 -11.88
N TYR A 540 -29.88 -2.64 -10.64
CA TYR A 540 -30.50 -2.01 -9.48
C TYR A 540 -29.41 -1.42 -8.57
N LYS A 541 -29.71 -0.36 -7.81
CA LYS A 541 -28.74 0.33 -6.94
C LYS A 541 -27.41 0.62 -7.64
N CYS A 542 -27.46 0.90 -8.94
CA CYS A 542 -26.29 1.13 -9.78
C CYS A 542 -26.69 1.97 -10.99
N ASP A 543 -26.03 3.10 -11.20
CA ASP A 543 -26.30 4.01 -12.32
C ASP A 543 -25.34 3.77 -13.50
N PHE A 544 -24.62 2.64 -13.52
CA PHE A 544 -23.77 2.29 -14.66
C PHE A 544 -24.59 1.82 -15.84
N THR A 545 -24.26 2.32 -17.01
CA THR A 545 -24.74 1.74 -18.27
C THR A 545 -24.07 0.37 -18.49
N LEU A 546 -24.67 -0.47 -19.32
CA LEU A 546 -24.11 -1.78 -19.66
C LEU A 546 -22.67 -1.68 -20.21
N ASP A 547 -22.38 -0.65 -21.01
CA ASP A 547 -21.03 -0.45 -21.57
C ASP A 547 -20.02 -0.03 -20.50
N GLU A 548 -20.44 0.71 -19.48
CA GLU A 548 -19.60 1.05 -18.34
C GLU A 548 -19.33 -0.17 -17.46
N GLN A 549 -20.35 -1.00 -17.20
CA GLN A 549 -20.18 -2.26 -16.48
C GLN A 549 -19.16 -3.17 -17.19
N LYS A 550 -19.35 -3.38 -18.50
CA LYS A 550 -18.42 -4.18 -19.32
C LYS A 550 -17.02 -3.59 -19.35
N SER A 551 -16.90 -2.27 -19.49
CA SER A 551 -15.61 -1.59 -19.53
C SER A 551 -14.83 -1.75 -18.23
N LEU A 552 -15.50 -1.58 -17.07
CA LEU A 552 -14.86 -1.79 -15.76
C LEU A 552 -14.47 -3.26 -15.56
N ALA A 553 -15.37 -4.20 -15.90
CA ALA A 553 -15.11 -5.63 -15.79
C ALA A 553 -13.89 -6.05 -16.62
N LEU A 554 -13.82 -5.59 -17.88
CA LEU A 554 -12.66 -5.86 -18.75
C LEU A 554 -11.38 -5.22 -18.24
N TRP A 555 -11.46 -3.99 -17.71
CA TRP A 555 -10.31 -3.33 -17.10
C TRP A 555 -9.75 -4.13 -15.91
N VAL A 556 -10.63 -4.52 -14.99
CA VAL A 556 -10.24 -5.32 -13.80
C VAL A 556 -9.64 -6.66 -14.22
N ALA A 557 -10.25 -7.36 -15.17
CA ALA A 557 -9.73 -8.62 -15.72
C ALA A 557 -8.37 -8.45 -16.39
N PHE A 558 -8.18 -7.34 -17.14
CA PHE A 558 -6.94 -7.03 -17.84
C PHE A 558 -5.79 -6.70 -16.87
N MET A 559 -6.07 -5.94 -15.83
CA MET A 559 -5.07 -5.60 -14.81
C MET A 559 -4.66 -6.81 -13.96
N GLY A 560 -5.52 -7.82 -13.85
CA GLY A 560 -5.29 -8.99 -13.00
C GLY A 560 -5.41 -8.67 -11.50
N GLY A 561 -5.07 -9.63 -10.64
CA GLY A 561 -5.25 -9.50 -9.19
C GLY A 561 -6.53 -10.15 -8.70
N SER A 562 -7.09 -9.67 -7.59
CA SER A 562 -8.38 -10.14 -7.07
C SER A 562 -9.53 -9.56 -7.88
N ILE A 563 -10.57 -10.37 -8.12
CA ILE A 563 -11.74 -9.99 -8.89
C ILE A 563 -12.98 -10.32 -8.07
N GLY A 564 -13.75 -9.30 -7.71
CA GLY A 564 -14.91 -9.40 -6.85
C GLY A 564 -16.22 -8.92 -7.47
N ILE A 565 -17.33 -9.48 -7.01
CA ILE A 565 -18.67 -8.93 -7.18
C ILE A 565 -19.39 -8.89 -5.83
N SER A 566 -20.43 -8.07 -5.77
CA SER A 566 -21.28 -7.93 -4.56
C SER A 566 -22.75 -7.79 -4.91
N ASP A 567 -23.17 -8.41 -6.00
CA ASP A 567 -24.55 -8.35 -6.47
C ASP A 567 -25.42 -9.36 -5.74
N ASN A 568 -26.70 -9.02 -5.52
CA ASN A 568 -27.70 -9.97 -5.02
C ASN A 568 -28.20 -10.83 -6.19
N PHE A 569 -27.79 -12.08 -6.23
CA PHE A 569 -28.09 -13.01 -7.32
C PHE A 569 -29.60 -13.21 -7.54
N LYS A 570 -30.42 -13.04 -6.49
CA LYS A 570 -31.88 -13.13 -6.58
C LYS A 570 -32.50 -12.03 -7.47
N LEU A 571 -31.84 -10.88 -7.58
CA LEU A 571 -32.33 -9.72 -8.34
C LEU A 571 -31.66 -9.60 -9.72
N MET A 572 -30.79 -10.55 -10.07
CA MET A 572 -30.06 -10.53 -11.34
C MET A 572 -30.74 -11.40 -12.39
N GLU A 573 -30.82 -10.91 -13.60
CA GLU A 573 -31.23 -11.71 -14.75
C GLU A 573 -30.11 -12.70 -15.14
N SER A 574 -30.49 -13.86 -15.65
CA SER A 574 -29.53 -14.93 -16.01
C SER A 574 -28.49 -14.48 -17.05
N GLU A 575 -28.88 -13.60 -17.97
CA GLU A 575 -27.95 -13.02 -18.95
C GLU A 575 -26.83 -12.18 -18.29
N LYS A 576 -27.17 -11.43 -17.24
CA LYS A 576 -26.21 -10.63 -16.48
C LYS A 576 -25.22 -11.53 -15.70
N LEU A 577 -25.69 -12.63 -15.15
CA LEU A 577 -24.81 -13.61 -14.47
C LEU A 577 -23.80 -14.23 -15.45
N GLN A 578 -24.15 -14.36 -16.73
CA GLN A 578 -23.21 -14.86 -17.75
C GLN A 578 -22.11 -13.85 -18.09
N LEU A 579 -22.27 -12.54 -17.82
CA LEU A 579 -21.22 -11.55 -18.01
C LEU A 579 -20.00 -11.81 -17.09
N TRP A 580 -20.20 -12.48 -15.97
CA TRP A 580 -19.10 -12.87 -15.07
C TRP A 580 -18.04 -13.73 -15.75
N ARG A 581 -18.41 -14.45 -16.81
CA ARG A 581 -17.47 -15.28 -17.58
C ARG A 581 -16.44 -14.49 -18.37
N PHE A 582 -16.68 -13.21 -18.69
CA PHE A 582 -15.65 -12.36 -19.28
C PHE A 582 -14.44 -12.17 -18.36
N LEU A 583 -14.60 -12.46 -17.08
CA LEU A 583 -13.56 -12.34 -16.08
C LEU A 583 -12.75 -13.65 -15.91
N GLU A 584 -13.18 -14.76 -16.53
CA GLU A 584 -12.40 -15.99 -16.55
C GLU A 584 -11.05 -15.74 -17.23
N PRO A 585 -9.94 -16.16 -16.59
CA PRO A 585 -8.66 -16.15 -17.28
C PRO A 585 -8.78 -17.04 -18.51
N SER A 586 -8.30 -16.56 -19.65
CA SER A 586 -8.21 -17.39 -20.85
C SER A 586 -7.43 -18.66 -20.47
N THR A 587 -8.07 -19.81 -20.57
CA THR A 587 -7.39 -21.08 -20.40
C THR A 587 -6.22 -21.11 -21.39
N ARG A 588 -4.97 -21.16 -20.90
CA ARG A 588 -3.82 -21.36 -21.76
C ARG A 588 -4.06 -22.66 -22.55
N PRO A 589 -3.91 -22.67 -23.88
CA PRO A 589 -3.84 -23.92 -24.57
C PRO A 589 -2.71 -24.72 -23.92
N GLN A 590 -3.00 -25.89 -23.42
CA GLN A 590 -1.97 -26.84 -23.02
C GLN A 590 -1.23 -27.21 -24.30
N SER A 591 -0.02 -26.66 -24.44
CA SER A 591 0.92 -27.04 -25.49
C SER A 591 1.68 -28.29 -25.09
#